data_960583508cf51559000a5d365311e42f
#
_entry.id   960583508cf51559000a5d365311e42f
#
_cell.length_a   1.000
_cell.length_b   1.000
_cell.length_c   1.000
_cell.angle_alpha   90.00
_cell.angle_beta   90.00
_cell.angle_gamma   90.00
#
_symmetry.space_group_name_H-M   'P 1'
#
loop_
_entity.id
_entity.type
_entity.pdbx_description
1 polymer ?
#
loop_
_entity_poly.entity_id
_entity_poly.type
_entity_poly.pdbx_seq_one_letter_code
_entity_poly.pdbx_strand_id
1 'polypeptide(L)' 'MLDELKTARKVVGAKQLRRSLKEGKVVCAFLAENADPQLTDPLSEECVRNGVKIVLVPTMSELGSACGISVGAAAAGILA' A
#
# COMPACT_ATOMS: atom_id res chain seq x y z
N MET A 1 -9.91 5.61 -7.84
CA MET A 1 -8.82 4.73 -7.42
C MET A 1 -8.76 4.50 -5.93
N LEU A 2 -8.68 5.56 -5.12
CA LEU A 2 -8.67 5.37 -3.66
C LEU A 2 -9.97 4.80 -3.12
N ASP A 3 -11.07 4.95 -3.84
CA ASP A 3 -12.35 4.39 -3.43
C ASP A 3 -12.33 2.87 -3.33
N GLU A 4 -11.47 2.22 -4.09
CA GLU A 4 -11.33 0.76 -4.03
C GLU A 4 -10.86 0.30 -2.66
N LEU A 5 -10.09 1.13 -1.94
CA LEU A 5 -9.59 0.80 -0.62
C LEU A 5 -10.67 0.73 0.45
N LYS A 6 -11.85 1.29 0.19
CA LYS A 6 -12.95 1.27 1.16
C LYS A 6 -13.71 -0.05 1.15
N THR A 7 -13.79 -0.71 0.00
CA THR A 7 -14.62 -1.88 -0.18
C THR A 7 -13.85 -3.16 -0.51
N ALA A 8 -12.62 -3.03 -1.01
CA ALA A 8 -11.81 -4.18 -1.41
C ALA A 8 -11.20 -4.88 -0.20
N ARG A 9 -10.86 -6.15 -0.40
CA ARG A 9 -10.00 -6.84 0.56
C ARG A 9 -8.64 -6.18 0.53
N LYS A 10 -8.14 -5.78 1.69
CA LYS A 10 -6.92 -4.98 1.74
C LYS A 10 -6.07 -5.33 2.95
N VAL A 11 -4.79 -4.95 2.85
CA VAL A 11 -3.87 -4.90 3.98
C VAL A 11 -3.43 -3.45 4.13
N VAL A 12 -3.23 -3.01 5.36
CA VAL A 12 -2.80 -1.65 5.68
C VAL A 12 -1.52 -1.73 6.50
N GLY A 13 -0.52 -0.95 6.09
CA GLY A 13 0.76 -0.93 6.77
C GLY A 13 1.86 -1.59 5.95
N ALA A 14 3.10 -1.11 6.14
CA ALA A 14 4.24 -1.57 5.36
C ALA A 14 4.54 -3.05 5.58
N LYS A 15 4.48 -3.49 6.82
CA LYS A 15 4.81 -4.87 7.18
C LYS A 15 3.80 -5.86 6.58
N GLN A 16 2.52 -5.53 6.69
CA GLN A 16 1.43 -6.34 6.15
C GLN A 16 1.50 -6.40 4.63
N LEU A 17 1.77 -5.27 3.98
CA LEU A 17 1.90 -5.23 2.54
C LEU A 17 3.08 -6.09 2.08
N ARG A 18 4.21 -5.98 2.76
CA ARG A 18 5.40 -6.77 2.40
C ARG A 18 5.12 -8.27 2.47
N ARG A 19 4.44 -8.70 3.52
CA ARG A 19 4.07 -10.12 3.67
C ARG A 19 3.19 -10.58 2.52
N SER A 20 2.15 -9.79 2.22
CA SER A 20 1.21 -10.14 1.15
C SER A 20 1.88 -10.15 -0.22
N LEU A 21 2.84 -9.25 -0.45
CA LEU A 21 3.62 -9.24 -1.69
C LEU A 21 4.42 -10.53 -1.84
N LYS A 22 5.04 -10.99 -0.76
CA LYS A 22 5.81 -12.24 -0.79
C LYS A 22 4.93 -13.45 -1.04
N GLU A 23 3.68 -13.38 -0.62
CA GLU A 23 2.71 -14.45 -0.83
C GLU A 23 2.03 -14.39 -2.19
N GLY A 24 2.33 -13.36 -2.97
CA GLY A 24 1.75 -13.21 -4.31
C GLY A 24 0.27 -12.84 -4.33
N LYS A 25 -0.22 -12.23 -3.26
CA LYS A 25 -1.66 -11.95 -3.10
C LYS A 25 -2.07 -10.53 -3.46
N VAL A 26 -1.13 -9.65 -3.76
CA VAL A 26 -1.41 -8.22 -3.98
C VAL A 26 -1.61 -7.94 -5.46
N VAL A 27 -2.71 -7.27 -5.79
CA VAL A 27 -2.98 -6.84 -7.17
C VAL A 27 -2.63 -5.38 -7.40
N CYS A 28 -2.70 -4.55 -6.35
CA CYS A 28 -2.36 -3.14 -6.45
C CYS A 28 -1.80 -2.67 -5.11
N ALA A 29 -0.71 -1.92 -5.13
CA ALA A 29 -0.08 -1.38 -3.93
C ALA A 29 -0.18 0.15 -3.93
N PHE A 30 -0.41 0.72 -2.76
CA PHE A 30 -0.48 2.16 -2.55
C PHE A 30 0.64 2.57 -1.62
N LEU A 31 1.43 3.56 -2.00
CA LEU A 31 2.55 4.05 -1.21
C LEU A 31 2.39 5.55 -0.98
N ALA A 32 2.56 5.99 0.26
CA ALA A 32 2.49 7.41 0.59
C ALA A 32 3.82 8.09 0.26
N GLU A 33 3.75 9.16 -0.52
CA GLU A 33 4.95 9.87 -0.98
C GLU A 33 5.72 10.55 0.16
N ASN A 34 5.02 10.96 1.22
CA ASN A 34 5.68 11.59 2.36
C ASN A 34 6.10 10.62 3.47
N ALA A 35 5.97 9.31 3.22
CA ALA A 35 6.46 8.31 4.16
C ALA A 35 7.98 8.18 4.04
N ASP A 36 8.60 7.62 5.09
CA ASP A 36 10.03 7.39 5.10
C ASP A 36 10.42 6.47 3.94
N PRO A 37 11.35 6.91 3.05
CA PRO A 37 11.80 6.06 1.96
C PRO A 37 12.38 4.72 2.40
N GLN A 38 12.93 4.64 3.60
CA GLN A 38 13.43 3.38 4.13
C GLN A 38 12.33 2.34 4.26
N LEU A 39 11.06 2.78 4.41
CA LEU A 39 9.92 1.90 4.45
C LEU A 39 9.37 1.61 3.06
N THR A 40 9.27 2.63 2.22
CA THR A 40 8.58 2.52 0.93
C THR A 40 9.45 2.01 -0.21
N ASP A 41 10.75 2.30 -0.20
CA ASP A 41 11.64 1.85 -1.27
C ASP A 41 11.70 0.32 -1.39
N PRO A 42 11.88 -0.43 -0.29
CA PRO A 42 11.85 -1.90 -0.39
C PRO A 42 10.52 -2.44 -0.89
N LEU A 43 9.40 -1.78 -0.53
CA LEU A 43 8.09 -2.18 -0.99
C LEU A 43 7.93 -1.92 -2.48
N SER A 44 8.42 -0.78 -2.96
CA SER A 44 8.40 -0.45 -4.38
C SER A 44 9.18 -1.49 -5.19
N GLU A 45 10.37 -1.85 -4.74
CA GLU A 45 11.19 -2.87 -5.39
C GLU A 45 10.49 -4.22 -5.45
N GLU A 46 9.84 -4.60 -4.35
CA GLU A 46 9.11 -5.85 -4.28
C GLU A 46 7.92 -5.86 -5.23
N CYS A 47 7.22 -4.73 -5.34
CA CYS A 47 6.11 -4.58 -6.28
C CYS A 47 6.58 -4.74 -7.72
N VAL A 48 7.69 -4.10 -8.09
CA VAL A 48 8.25 -4.21 -9.44
C VAL A 48 8.62 -5.66 -9.73
N ARG A 49 9.25 -6.32 -8.77
CA ARG A 49 9.67 -7.72 -8.91
C ARG A 49 8.48 -8.65 -9.13
N ASN A 50 7.35 -8.37 -8.51
CA ASN A 50 6.15 -9.19 -8.59
C ASN A 50 5.16 -8.73 -9.65
N GLY A 51 5.48 -7.68 -10.42
CA GLY A 51 4.59 -7.16 -11.43
C GLY A 51 3.33 -6.50 -10.87
N VAL A 52 3.40 -5.94 -9.67
CA VAL A 52 2.27 -5.32 -8.99
C VAL A 52 2.23 -3.83 -9.31
N LYS A 53 1.04 -3.35 -9.67
CA LYS A 53 0.82 -1.92 -9.95
C LYS A 53 1.03 -1.10 -8.67
N ILE A 54 1.70 0.04 -8.81
CA ILE A 54 1.92 0.97 -7.70
C ILE A 54 1.14 2.25 -7.97
N VAL A 55 0.41 2.71 -6.95
CA VAL A 55 -0.28 4.00 -6.96
C VAL A 55 0.35 4.86 -5.86
N LEU A 56 0.86 6.03 -6.22
CA LEU A 56 1.44 6.95 -5.25
C LEU A 56 0.34 7.85 -4.70
N VAL A 57 0.33 8.02 -3.38
CA VAL A 57 -0.63 8.88 -2.67
C VAL A 57 0.18 9.97 -2.00
N PRO A 58 -0.20 11.26 -2.14
CA PRO A 58 0.63 12.36 -1.66
C PRO A 58 1.02 12.29 -0.19
N THR A 59 0.10 11.88 0.68
CA THR A 59 0.38 11.86 2.13
C THR A 59 -0.11 10.58 2.79
N MET A 60 0.56 10.24 3.90
CA MET A 60 0.13 9.14 4.76
C MET A 60 -1.26 9.36 5.31
N SER A 61 -1.60 10.62 5.60
CA SER A 61 -2.92 10.98 6.11
C SER A 61 -4.02 10.63 5.11
N GLU A 62 -3.81 10.96 3.86
CA GLU A 62 -4.78 10.63 2.80
C GLU A 62 -4.92 9.12 2.62
N LEU A 63 -3.80 8.42 2.64
CA LEU A 63 -3.83 6.96 2.48
C LEU A 63 -4.53 6.28 3.66
N GLY A 64 -4.24 6.72 4.89
CA GLY A 64 -4.91 6.19 6.07
C GLY A 64 -6.41 6.44 6.02
N SER A 65 -6.81 7.66 5.65
CA SER A 65 -8.22 8.03 5.51
C SER A 65 -8.91 7.16 4.47
N ALA A 66 -8.27 6.94 3.33
CA ALA A 66 -8.82 6.09 2.27
C ALA A 66 -9.01 4.64 2.74
N CYS A 67 -8.15 4.17 3.64
CA CYS A 67 -8.24 2.82 4.21
C CYS A 67 -9.26 2.74 5.35
N GLY A 68 -9.83 3.86 5.78
CA GLY A 68 -10.83 3.88 6.84
C GLY A 68 -10.25 3.83 8.24
N ILE A 69 -8.98 4.21 8.41
CA ILE A 69 -8.34 4.26 9.73
C ILE A 69 -8.11 5.72 10.14
N SER A 70 -7.95 5.95 11.44
CA SER A 70 -7.84 7.30 12.00
C SER A 70 -6.40 7.82 12.05
N VAL A 71 -5.43 7.02 11.67
CA VAL A 71 -4.01 7.40 11.64
C VAL A 71 -3.49 7.28 10.21
N GLY A 72 -2.31 7.87 9.97
CA GLY A 72 -1.70 7.78 8.65
C GLY A 72 -1.20 6.38 8.34
N ALA A 73 -1.10 6.06 7.06
CA ALA A 73 -0.56 4.79 6.58
C ALA A 73 0.56 5.06 5.58
N ALA A 74 1.70 4.41 5.77
CA ALA A 74 2.82 4.53 4.83
C ALA A 74 2.55 3.74 3.55
N ALA A 75 1.80 2.65 3.66
CA ALA A 75 1.55 1.75 2.55
C ALA A 75 0.26 0.97 2.78
N ALA A 76 -0.34 0.51 1.68
CA ALA A 76 -1.51 -0.36 1.72
C ALA A 76 -1.54 -1.18 0.44
N GLY A 77 -2.33 -2.25 0.41
CA GLY A 77 -2.47 -3.07 -0.78
C GLY A 77 -3.87 -3.64 -0.91
N ILE A 78 -4.29 -3.82 -2.14
CA ILE A 78 -5.54 -4.52 -2.47
C ILE A 78 -5.18 -5.96 -2.80
N LEU A 79 -5.89 -6.88 -2.19
CA LEU A 79 -5.66 -8.30 -2.34
C LEU A 79 -6.58 -8.90 -3.42
N ALA A 80 -6.05 -9.91 -4.06
CA ALA A 80 -6.82 -10.67 -5.05
C ALA A 80 -8.01 -11.38 -4.40
#